data_fa4a01df4fe21f727411b032f40d49e6
#
_entry.id   fa4a01df4fe21f727411b032f40d49e6
#
_cell.length_a   1.000
_cell.length_b   1.000
_cell.length_c   1.000
_cell.angle_alpha   90.00
_cell.angle_beta   90.00
_cell.angle_gamma   90.00
#
_symmetry.space_group_name_H-M   'P 1'
#
loop_
_entity.id
_entity.type
_entity.pdbx_description
1 polymer ?
#
loop_
_entity_poly.entity_id
_entity_poly.type
_entity_poly.pdbx_seq_one_letter_code
_entity_poly.pdbx_strand_id
1 'polypeptide(L)'
;MSATPVPCQSSNCIKDRPPSRLECPTCNKLGIKGSFFCCQECFKANWKTHKIIHDIATPRQPLLDDPNINKDGTFNPFGTFKFTGPLRPVYPLSPKREVPAHIPRPDYAEDGIPTSENRKLGLPPRILAPEEIEKMRNVCKLAREVLDIAAAAIRPGITTDQIDAIVHEETIKRDAYPSPLNYRHYPKSVCTSINEVICHGIPDQRKLQEGDIINIDVTLYKDGYHGDLNETYPVGRVDEDSQRLMRTAHKCLHEAIKLCKPGALFRDLGKTIEPIARQNGCSVVRTYCGHGINDLFHTAPNVPHYAKNKAVGTMKAGMTFTIEPMINLGHWDLEHWPDDWTSTTIDGKRSAQFEETLL
;
A
#
# COMPACT_ATOMS: atom_id res chain seq x y z
N MET A 1 -32.73 34.31 39.58
CA MET A 1 -32.13 33.07 40.08
C MET A 1 -30.62 33.31 40.19
N SER A 2 -30.09 33.34 41.43
CA SER A 2 -28.66 33.54 41.63
C SER A 2 -27.89 32.29 41.14
N ALA A 3 -27.06 32.45 40.10
CA ALA A 3 -26.24 31.37 39.59
C ALA A 3 -25.27 30.89 40.69
N THR A 4 -25.23 29.60 40.93
CA THR A 4 -24.29 28.99 41.89
C THR A 4 -22.87 29.37 41.49
N PRO A 5 -22.06 29.88 42.45
CA PRO A 5 -20.70 30.30 42.14
C PRO A 5 -19.85 29.13 41.68
N VAL A 6 -19.17 29.27 40.54
CA VAL A 6 -18.31 28.22 39.96
C VAL A 6 -16.89 28.36 40.53
N PRO A 7 -16.23 27.27 40.98
CA PRO A 7 -14.86 27.34 41.50
C PRO A 7 -13.86 27.69 40.41
N CYS A 8 -12.73 28.31 40.80
CA CYS A 8 -11.65 28.64 39.89
C CYS A 8 -11.11 27.42 39.16
N GLN A 9 -11.04 27.46 37.86
CA GLN A 9 -10.59 26.38 36.99
C GLN A 9 -9.06 26.22 36.88
N SER A 10 -8.30 27.14 37.54
CA SER A 10 -6.84 27.04 37.58
C SER A 10 -6.41 25.78 38.32
N SER A 11 -5.60 24.89 37.68
CA SER A 11 -5.00 23.72 38.32
C SER A 11 -4.06 24.11 39.48
N ASN A 12 -3.43 25.27 39.38
CA ASN A 12 -2.49 25.81 40.34
C ASN A 12 -3.03 27.07 41.06
N CYS A 13 -4.31 27.06 41.46
CA CYS A 13 -4.93 28.18 42.11
C CYS A 13 -4.33 28.41 43.50
N ILE A 14 -3.66 29.54 43.69
CA ILE A 14 -3.01 29.93 44.96
C ILE A 14 -3.99 30.26 46.09
N LYS A 15 -5.28 30.37 45.78
CA LYS A 15 -6.36 30.72 46.73
C LYS A 15 -7.31 29.55 47.00
N ASP A 16 -6.86 28.33 46.83
CA ASP A 16 -7.65 27.10 47.03
C ASP A 16 -9.02 27.11 46.38
N ARG A 17 -9.05 27.47 45.10
CA ARG A 17 -10.21 27.46 44.17
C ARG A 17 -11.48 28.17 44.72
N PRO A 18 -11.39 29.45 45.12
CA PRO A 18 -12.56 30.17 45.61
C PRO A 18 -13.61 30.31 44.50
N PRO A 19 -14.89 30.58 44.87
CA PRO A 19 -15.92 30.93 43.93
C PRO A 19 -15.49 32.09 43.03
N SER A 20 -15.55 31.92 41.73
CA SER A 20 -15.04 32.91 40.76
C SER A 20 -16.16 33.43 39.86
N ARG A 21 -16.02 34.72 39.47
CA ARG A 21 -16.92 35.41 38.55
C ARG A 21 -16.21 35.91 37.28
N LEU A 22 -14.88 35.75 37.22
CA LEU A 22 -14.09 36.17 36.05
C LEU A 22 -14.15 35.06 35.00
N GLU A 23 -14.92 35.30 33.98
CA GLU A 23 -15.05 34.39 32.82
C GLU A 23 -14.12 34.82 31.71
N CYS A 24 -13.57 33.83 30.97
CA CYS A 24 -12.78 34.13 29.80
C CYS A 24 -13.63 34.78 28.70
N PRO A 25 -13.29 36.03 28.26
CA PRO A 25 -14.09 36.71 27.23
C PRO A 25 -14.18 35.95 25.91
N THR A 26 -13.14 35.21 25.52
CA THR A 26 -13.10 34.41 24.30
C THR A 26 -14.00 33.19 24.43
N CYS A 27 -13.99 32.50 25.58
CA CYS A 27 -14.91 31.39 25.83
C CYS A 27 -16.37 31.88 25.76
N ASN A 28 -16.68 33.02 26.34
CA ASN A 28 -18.03 33.59 26.30
C ASN A 28 -18.47 33.88 24.87
N LYS A 29 -17.60 34.46 24.01
CA LYS A 29 -17.87 34.67 22.58
C LYS A 29 -18.08 33.38 21.82
N LEU A 30 -17.38 32.31 22.17
CA LEU A 30 -17.46 31.00 21.53
C LEU A 30 -18.54 30.08 22.12
N GLY A 31 -19.32 30.57 23.10
CA GLY A 31 -20.37 29.77 23.78
C GLY A 31 -19.83 28.65 24.69
N ILE A 32 -18.54 28.68 25.03
CA ILE A 32 -17.90 27.70 25.92
C ILE A 32 -18.22 28.07 27.36
N LYS A 33 -18.94 27.17 28.05
CA LYS A 33 -19.34 27.40 29.46
C LYS A 33 -18.29 26.84 30.43
N GLY A 34 -18.20 27.43 31.62
CA GLY A 34 -17.42 26.91 32.74
C GLY A 34 -15.99 27.41 32.85
N SER A 35 -15.55 28.37 32.05
CA SER A 35 -14.18 28.91 32.01
C SER A 35 -14.00 30.08 33.01
N PHE A 36 -14.08 29.80 34.32
CA PHE A 36 -14.03 30.80 35.37
C PHE A 36 -12.69 30.78 36.12
N PHE A 37 -12.16 32.00 36.42
CA PHE A 37 -10.91 32.19 37.15
C PHE A 37 -11.09 33.19 38.30
N CYS A 38 -10.42 32.98 39.45
CA CYS A 38 -10.57 33.84 40.59
C CYS A 38 -9.82 35.19 40.49
N CYS A 39 -8.77 35.24 39.67
CA CYS A 39 -7.97 36.43 39.43
C CYS A 39 -7.23 36.33 38.09
N GLN A 40 -6.62 37.44 37.68
CA GLN A 40 -5.90 37.54 36.40
C GLN A 40 -4.63 36.69 36.39
N GLU A 41 -3.98 36.51 37.53
CA GLU A 41 -2.80 35.63 37.66
C GLU A 41 -3.16 34.19 37.39
N CYS A 42 -4.26 33.68 37.96
CA CYS A 42 -4.76 32.33 37.68
C CYS A 42 -5.12 32.15 36.21
N PHE A 43 -5.72 33.13 35.56
CA PHE A 43 -6.03 33.09 34.12
C PHE A 43 -4.75 33.02 33.29
N LYS A 44 -3.77 33.90 33.57
CA LYS A 44 -2.49 33.91 32.83
C LYS A 44 -1.70 32.61 33.01
N ALA A 45 -1.65 32.08 34.25
CA ALA A 45 -0.93 30.84 34.53
C ALA A 45 -1.48 29.62 33.75
N ASN A 46 -2.77 29.64 33.43
CA ASN A 46 -3.42 28.57 32.69
C ASN A 46 -3.58 28.88 31.19
N TRP A 47 -3.14 30.02 30.71
CA TRP A 47 -3.41 30.48 29.34
C TRP A 47 -2.96 29.50 28.27
N LYS A 48 -1.80 28.85 28.42
CA LYS A 48 -1.27 27.92 27.43
C LYS A 48 -2.20 26.70 27.17
N THR A 49 -2.73 26.11 28.24
CA THR A 49 -3.67 24.99 28.18
C THR A 49 -5.09 25.46 27.88
N HIS A 50 -5.49 26.59 28.42
CA HIS A 50 -6.83 27.15 28.18
C HIS A 50 -7.04 27.60 26.75
N LYS A 51 -6.02 28.14 26.08
CA LYS A 51 -6.09 28.58 24.69
C LYS A 51 -6.48 27.43 23.72
N ILE A 52 -6.06 26.20 24.04
CA ILE A 52 -6.36 25.01 23.22
C ILE A 52 -7.89 24.84 23.05
N ILE A 53 -8.67 25.16 24.09
CA ILE A 53 -10.13 25.05 24.06
C ILE A 53 -10.70 26.06 23.06
N HIS A 54 -10.13 27.25 22.91
CA HIS A 54 -10.53 28.22 21.91
C HIS A 54 -10.21 27.73 20.50
N ASP A 55 -9.01 27.19 20.31
CA ASP A 55 -8.55 26.67 19.02
C ASP A 55 -9.44 25.50 18.54
N ILE A 56 -9.94 24.67 19.48
CA ILE A 56 -10.87 23.58 19.19
C ILE A 56 -12.28 24.10 18.88
N ALA A 57 -12.76 25.11 19.65
CA ALA A 57 -14.12 25.62 19.56
C ALA A 57 -14.31 26.72 18.48
N THR A 58 -13.22 27.31 17.99
CA THR A 58 -13.29 28.23 16.85
C THR A 58 -13.55 27.40 15.61
N PRO A 59 -14.69 27.57 14.92
CA PRO A 59 -14.88 26.97 13.60
C PRO A 59 -13.71 27.47 12.75
N ARG A 60 -12.74 26.62 12.48
CA ARG A 60 -11.77 26.91 11.43
C ARG A 60 -12.60 27.07 10.18
N GLN A 61 -12.69 28.29 9.63
CA GLN A 61 -13.06 28.40 8.22
C GLN A 61 -12.16 27.39 7.49
N PRO A 62 -12.73 26.54 6.62
CA PRO A 62 -11.90 25.72 5.77
C PRO A 62 -10.86 26.66 5.19
N LEU A 63 -9.58 26.41 5.48
CA LEU A 63 -8.49 27.12 4.83
C LEU A 63 -8.61 26.71 3.37
N LEU A 64 -9.34 27.52 2.57
CA LEU A 64 -9.55 27.31 1.13
C LEU A 64 -8.22 27.19 0.37
N ASP A 65 -7.12 27.49 1.05
CA ASP A 65 -5.74 27.46 0.56
C ASP A 65 -4.81 26.53 1.37
N ASP A 66 -5.35 25.62 2.21
CA ASP A 66 -4.50 24.60 2.84
C ASP A 66 -4.15 23.53 1.78
N PRO A 67 -2.88 23.36 1.39
CA PRO A 67 -2.48 22.39 0.40
C PRO A 67 -2.81 20.94 0.81
N ASN A 68 -3.04 20.70 2.11
CA ASN A 68 -3.41 19.40 2.64
C ASN A 68 -4.93 19.15 2.66
N ILE A 69 -5.73 20.06 2.14
CA ILE A 69 -7.18 19.89 2.01
C ILE A 69 -7.57 19.94 0.53
N ASN A 70 -8.18 18.89 0.03
CA ASN A 70 -8.74 18.83 -1.32
C ASN A 70 -9.95 19.79 -1.45
N LYS A 71 -10.32 20.14 -2.68
CA LYS A 71 -11.47 21.02 -2.96
C LYS A 71 -12.80 20.49 -2.42
N ASP A 72 -12.91 19.18 -2.23
CA ASP A 72 -14.08 18.51 -1.64
C ASP A 72 -14.03 18.43 -0.10
N GLY A 73 -13.00 19.05 0.54
CA GLY A 73 -12.80 19.07 1.98
C GLY A 73 -12.12 17.83 2.56
N THR A 74 -11.72 16.88 1.72
CA THR A 74 -10.97 15.69 2.19
C THR A 74 -9.50 16.03 2.46
N PHE A 75 -8.90 15.32 3.44
CA PHE A 75 -7.50 15.51 3.78
C PHE A 75 -6.59 14.93 2.68
N ASN A 76 -5.66 15.77 2.19
CA ASN A 76 -4.60 15.37 1.27
C ASN A 76 -3.26 15.33 2.02
N PRO A 77 -2.68 14.17 2.28
CA PRO A 77 -1.41 14.07 3.00
C PRO A 77 -0.21 14.59 2.20
N PHE A 78 -0.36 14.77 0.88
CA PHE A 78 0.73 15.07 -0.04
C PHE A 78 0.81 16.55 -0.47
N GLY A 79 -0.04 17.39 0.14
CA GLY A 79 0.06 18.84 -0.03
C GLY A 79 0.06 19.29 -1.50
N THR A 80 1.17 19.87 -1.94
CA THR A 80 1.32 20.42 -3.30
C THR A 80 1.82 19.41 -4.34
N PHE A 81 1.90 18.12 -4.01
CA PHE A 81 2.35 17.10 -4.96
C PHE A 81 1.48 17.09 -6.23
N LYS A 82 2.13 17.04 -7.40
CA LYS A 82 1.44 17.05 -8.69
C LYS A 82 1.26 15.60 -9.17
N PHE A 83 0.06 15.10 -9.00
CA PHE A 83 -0.31 13.78 -9.49
C PHE A 83 -0.33 13.73 -11.03
N THR A 84 0.16 12.64 -11.59
CA THR A 84 0.24 12.42 -13.04
C THR A 84 -1.12 12.09 -13.66
N GLY A 85 -2.03 11.49 -12.88
CA GLY A 85 -3.38 11.10 -13.30
C GLY A 85 -4.48 11.60 -12.34
N PRO A 86 -5.72 11.13 -12.52
CA PRO A 86 -6.87 11.57 -11.72
C PRO A 86 -6.93 10.92 -10.33
N LEU A 87 -6.22 9.81 -10.09
CA LEU A 87 -6.27 9.12 -8.81
C LEU A 87 -5.71 9.98 -7.69
N ARG A 88 -6.36 9.89 -6.53
CA ARG A 88 -5.94 10.57 -5.29
C ARG A 88 -6.03 9.59 -4.13
N PRO A 89 -5.09 9.62 -3.18
CA PRO A 89 -5.20 8.84 -1.95
C PRO A 89 -6.34 9.37 -1.09
N VAL A 90 -6.98 8.48 -0.33
CA VAL A 90 -8.06 8.85 0.60
C VAL A 90 -7.67 8.44 2.02
N TYR A 91 -7.22 9.42 2.77
CA TYR A 91 -6.76 9.26 4.17
C TYR A 91 -7.86 9.67 5.18
N PRO A 92 -7.72 9.29 6.47
CA PRO A 92 -6.58 8.58 7.05
C PRO A 92 -6.57 7.09 6.68
N LEU A 93 -5.38 6.50 6.64
CA LEU A 93 -5.26 5.03 6.57
C LEU A 93 -5.80 4.41 7.86
N SER A 94 -6.42 3.24 7.77
CA SER A 94 -6.71 2.43 8.95
C SER A 94 -5.41 1.98 9.63
N PRO A 95 -5.43 1.75 10.95
CA PRO A 95 -4.26 1.25 11.68
C PRO A 95 -3.69 -0.03 11.06
N LYS A 96 -2.39 -0.26 11.26
CA LYS A 96 -1.74 -1.53 10.89
C LYS A 96 -2.48 -2.69 11.58
N ARG A 97 -2.83 -3.72 10.80
CA ARG A 97 -3.55 -4.89 11.31
C ARG A 97 -2.60 -5.80 12.09
N GLU A 98 -3.12 -6.43 13.12
CA GLU A 98 -2.35 -7.30 13.99
C GLU A 98 -2.37 -8.75 13.49
N VAL A 99 -1.20 -9.39 13.50
CA VAL A 99 -1.07 -10.82 13.23
C VAL A 99 -0.96 -11.56 14.57
N PRO A 100 -1.76 -12.63 14.81
CA PRO A 100 -1.68 -13.41 16.03
C PRO A 100 -0.26 -13.90 16.35
N ALA A 101 0.12 -13.89 17.63
CA ALA A 101 1.50 -14.17 18.07
C ALA A 101 1.97 -15.61 17.77
N HIS A 102 1.05 -16.56 17.60
CA HIS A 102 1.38 -17.95 17.28
C HIS A 102 1.78 -18.15 15.81
N ILE A 103 1.49 -17.19 14.93
CA ILE A 103 1.83 -17.27 13.50
C ILE A 103 3.32 -16.93 13.33
N PRO A 104 4.12 -17.80 12.71
CA PRO A 104 5.53 -17.51 12.40
C PRO A 104 5.65 -16.26 11.51
N ARG A 105 6.63 -15.43 11.84
CA ARG A 105 6.84 -14.12 11.21
C ARG A 105 8.17 -14.04 10.49
N PRO A 106 8.28 -13.30 9.37
CA PRO A 106 9.59 -12.97 8.79
C PRO A 106 10.36 -12.01 9.70
N ASP A 107 11.66 -11.89 9.49
CA ASP A 107 12.56 -11.13 10.35
C ASP A 107 12.29 -9.63 10.44
N TYR A 108 11.63 -9.07 9.44
CA TYR A 108 11.25 -7.66 9.37
C TYR A 108 9.88 -7.34 10.02
N ALA A 109 9.18 -8.33 10.53
CA ALA A 109 7.80 -8.13 10.99
C ALA A 109 7.68 -7.11 12.12
N GLU A 110 8.69 -6.99 12.99
CA GLU A 110 8.68 -6.08 14.14
C GLU A 110 9.26 -4.70 13.80
N ASP A 111 10.45 -4.64 13.21
CA ASP A 111 11.19 -3.39 12.99
C ASP A 111 11.14 -2.85 11.56
N GLY A 112 10.54 -3.59 10.63
CA GLY A 112 10.45 -3.22 9.22
C GLY A 112 11.72 -3.46 8.41
N ILE A 113 12.77 -4.06 8.98
CA ILE A 113 14.07 -4.18 8.34
C ILE A 113 14.32 -5.62 7.89
N PRO A 114 14.30 -5.93 6.57
CA PRO A 114 14.58 -7.28 6.05
C PRO A 114 16.07 -7.61 6.15
N THR A 115 16.53 -7.89 7.37
CA THR A 115 17.94 -8.08 7.69
C THR A 115 18.55 -9.28 6.95
N SER A 116 17.79 -10.35 6.78
CA SER A 116 18.24 -11.56 6.06
C SER A 116 18.45 -11.28 4.58
N GLU A 117 17.56 -10.51 3.94
CA GLU A 117 17.76 -10.06 2.55
C GLU A 117 18.98 -9.18 2.42
N ASN A 118 19.10 -8.17 3.30
CA ASN A 118 20.21 -7.22 3.26
C ASN A 118 21.57 -7.93 3.40
N ARG A 119 21.65 -8.99 4.23
CA ARG A 119 22.87 -9.80 4.40
C ARG A 119 23.19 -10.68 3.19
N LYS A 120 22.17 -11.08 2.43
CA LYS A 120 22.32 -11.99 1.28
C LYS A 120 22.34 -11.25 -0.07
N LEU A 121 22.37 -9.92 -0.07
CA LEU A 121 22.53 -9.13 -1.29
C LEU A 121 23.77 -9.57 -2.08
N GLY A 122 23.57 -9.81 -3.38
CA GLY A 122 24.63 -10.20 -4.31
C GLY A 122 25.02 -11.69 -4.26
N LEU A 123 24.40 -12.50 -3.42
CA LEU A 123 24.57 -13.95 -3.47
C LEU A 123 23.86 -14.54 -4.72
N PRO A 124 24.39 -15.66 -5.26
CA PRO A 124 23.74 -16.34 -6.38
C PRO A 124 22.37 -16.91 -5.99
N PRO A 125 21.46 -17.09 -6.97
CA PRO A 125 20.17 -17.74 -6.72
C PRO A 125 20.33 -19.12 -6.07
N ARG A 126 19.47 -19.41 -5.09
CA ARG A 126 19.43 -20.72 -4.43
C ARG A 126 18.82 -21.79 -5.35
N ILE A 127 19.27 -23.01 -5.13
CA ILE A 127 18.60 -24.23 -5.59
C ILE A 127 17.94 -24.85 -4.35
N LEU A 128 16.64 -24.99 -4.38
CA LEU A 128 15.88 -25.53 -3.25
C LEU A 128 15.97 -27.04 -3.17
N ALA A 129 16.02 -27.57 -1.95
CA ALA A 129 15.89 -28.99 -1.67
C ALA A 129 14.42 -29.46 -1.87
N PRO A 130 14.15 -30.75 -2.05
CA PRO A 130 12.79 -31.24 -2.26
C PRO A 130 11.77 -30.81 -1.19
N GLU A 131 12.18 -30.80 0.09
CA GLU A 131 11.32 -30.38 1.19
C GLU A 131 11.02 -28.89 1.16
N GLU A 132 11.97 -28.07 0.69
CA GLU A 132 11.78 -26.63 0.50
C GLU A 132 10.82 -26.33 -0.67
N ILE A 133 10.92 -27.13 -1.74
CA ILE A 133 10.03 -27.06 -2.91
C ILE A 133 8.57 -27.31 -2.49
N GLU A 134 8.34 -28.33 -1.65
CA GLU A 134 6.97 -28.60 -1.16
C GLU A 134 6.41 -27.44 -0.31
N LYS A 135 7.25 -26.80 0.51
CA LYS A 135 6.84 -25.60 1.26
C LYS A 135 6.50 -24.44 0.32
N MET A 136 7.32 -24.21 -0.72
CA MET A 136 7.02 -23.21 -1.75
C MET A 136 5.71 -23.48 -2.45
N ARG A 137 5.46 -24.75 -2.88
CA ARG A 137 4.18 -25.13 -3.51
C ARG A 137 2.99 -24.87 -2.59
N ASN A 138 3.13 -25.18 -1.30
CA ASN A 138 2.09 -24.97 -0.32
C ASN A 138 1.77 -23.48 -0.15
N VAL A 139 2.78 -22.63 0.08
CA VAL A 139 2.56 -21.19 0.29
C VAL A 139 1.99 -20.52 -0.95
N CYS A 140 2.46 -20.86 -2.16
CA CYS A 140 1.92 -20.33 -3.41
C CYS A 140 0.46 -20.75 -3.63
N LYS A 141 0.08 -22.00 -3.30
CA LYS A 141 -1.31 -22.46 -3.33
C LYS A 141 -2.18 -21.64 -2.38
N LEU A 142 -1.72 -21.41 -1.14
CA LEU A 142 -2.46 -20.62 -0.16
C LEU A 142 -2.59 -19.15 -0.60
N ALA A 143 -1.54 -18.57 -1.18
CA ALA A 143 -1.57 -17.22 -1.73
C ALA A 143 -2.60 -17.09 -2.87
N ARG A 144 -2.67 -18.09 -3.78
CA ARG A 144 -3.69 -18.16 -4.84
C ARG A 144 -5.11 -18.19 -4.25
N GLU A 145 -5.36 -19.02 -3.25
CA GLU A 145 -6.67 -19.08 -2.60
C GLU A 145 -7.08 -17.73 -1.98
N VAL A 146 -6.13 -17.04 -1.34
CA VAL A 146 -6.38 -15.70 -0.76
C VAL A 146 -6.68 -14.67 -1.83
N LEU A 147 -5.92 -14.67 -2.94
CA LEU A 147 -6.16 -13.76 -4.05
C LEU A 147 -7.53 -14.01 -4.68
N ASP A 148 -7.95 -15.27 -4.88
CA ASP A 148 -9.26 -15.61 -5.44
C ASP A 148 -10.41 -15.09 -4.57
N ILE A 149 -10.27 -15.19 -3.24
CA ILE A 149 -11.27 -14.66 -2.29
C ILE A 149 -11.32 -13.13 -2.34
N ALA A 150 -10.16 -12.46 -2.39
CA ALA A 150 -10.08 -11.02 -2.51
C ALA A 150 -10.67 -10.53 -3.84
N ALA A 151 -10.38 -11.22 -4.94
CA ALA A 151 -10.93 -10.94 -6.26
C ALA A 151 -12.45 -11.07 -6.32
N ALA A 152 -13.01 -12.08 -5.66
CA ALA A 152 -14.46 -12.27 -5.58
C ALA A 152 -15.20 -11.14 -4.83
N ALA A 153 -14.48 -10.36 -4.01
CA ALA A 153 -15.04 -9.22 -3.31
C ALA A 153 -15.07 -7.92 -4.14
N ILE A 154 -14.39 -7.89 -5.29
CA ILE A 154 -14.28 -6.69 -6.14
C ILE A 154 -15.65 -6.30 -6.67
N ARG A 155 -16.05 -5.06 -6.41
CA ARG A 155 -17.26 -4.42 -6.92
C ARG A 155 -17.18 -2.91 -6.75
N PRO A 156 -17.94 -2.12 -7.51
CA PRO A 156 -18.09 -0.71 -7.21
C PRO A 156 -18.54 -0.48 -5.76
N GLY A 157 -17.92 0.49 -5.09
CA GLY A 157 -18.25 0.90 -3.71
C GLY A 157 -17.45 0.20 -2.61
N ILE A 158 -16.76 -0.93 -2.86
CA ILE A 158 -15.81 -1.48 -1.89
C ILE A 158 -14.57 -0.58 -1.81
N THR A 159 -14.00 -0.40 -0.61
CA THR A 159 -12.72 0.32 -0.47
C THR A 159 -11.54 -0.63 -0.61
N THR A 160 -10.39 -0.11 -0.99
CA THR A 160 -9.16 -0.91 -1.02
C THR A 160 -8.73 -1.34 0.40
N ASP A 161 -9.02 -0.55 1.43
CA ASP A 161 -8.83 -0.95 2.83
C ASP A 161 -9.70 -2.15 3.24
N GLN A 162 -10.92 -2.27 2.69
CA GLN A 162 -11.75 -3.46 2.89
C GLN A 162 -11.17 -4.70 2.19
N ILE A 163 -10.54 -4.53 1.02
CA ILE A 163 -9.80 -5.60 0.36
C ILE A 163 -8.60 -6.02 1.20
N ASP A 164 -7.84 -5.06 1.75
CA ASP A 164 -6.75 -5.33 2.70
C ASP A 164 -7.24 -6.13 3.92
N ALA A 165 -8.42 -5.79 4.47
CA ALA A 165 -9.01 -6.54 5.56
C ALA A 165 -9.27 -8.00 5.17
N ILE A 166 -9.84 -8.24 4.00
CA ILE A 166 -10.14 -9.59 3.50
C ILE A 166 -8.84 -10.39 3.32
N VAL A 167 -7.84 -9.82 2.67
CA VAL A 167 -6.54 -10.50 2.46
C VAL A 167 -5.89 -10.81 3.80
N HIS A 168 -5.87 -9.86 4.73
CA HIS A 168 -5.30 -10.05 6.05
C HIS A 168 -5.98 -11.20 6.81
N GLU A 169 -7.32 -11.17 6.92
CA GLU A 169 -8.12 -12.18 7.62
C GLU A 169 -7.96 -13.57 6.99
N GLU A 170 -8.01 -13.66 5.65
CA GLU A 170 -7.86 -14.93 4.96
C GLU A 170 -6.44 -15.50 5.07
N THR A 171 -5.43 -14.63 5.13
CA THR A 171 -4.05 -15.04 5.38
C THR A 171 -3.88 -15.62 6.79
N ILE A 172 -4.42 -14.94 7.81
CA ILE A 172 -4.37 -15.39 9.21
C ILE A 172 -5.10 -16.73 9.40
N LYS A 173 -6.26 -16.92 8.77
CA LYS A 173 -7.01 -18.21 8.82
C LYS A 173 -6.22 -19.40 8.30
N ARG A 174 -5.17 -19.14 7.51
CA ARG A 174 -4.26 -20.15 6.96
C ARG A 174 -2.97 -20.29 7.78
N ASP A 175 -2.93 -19.70 8.98
CA ASP A 175 -1.71 -19.62 9.82
C ASP A 175 -0.51 -19.11 9.02
N ALA A 176 -0.71 -18.09 8.21
CA ALA A 176 0.31 -17.43 7.41
C ALA A 176 0.42 -15.95 7.78
N TYR A 177 1.58 -15.33 7.49
CA TYR A 177 1.83 -13.92 7.66
C TYR A 177 1.70 -13.21 6.29
N PRO A 178 0.99 -12.08 6.17
CA PRO A 178 0.96 -11.32 4.93
C PRO A 178 2.31 -10.62 4.72
N SER A 179 3.09 -11.09 3.76
CA SER A 179 4.48 -10.66 3.57
C SER A 179 4.68 -9.15 3.39
N PRO A 180 3.78 -8.40 2.72
CA PRO A 180 3.95 -6.95 2.61
C PRO A 180 3.89 -6.21 3.95
N LEU A 181 3.16 -6.76 4.94
CA LEU A 181 2.92 -6.07 6.22
C LEU A 181 4.23 -5.81 6.97
N ASN A 182 4.53 -4.55 7.16
CA ASN A 182 5.76 -4.02 7.74
C ASN A 182 7.07 -4.29 6.94
N TYR A 183 7.01 -4.89 5.77
CA TYR A 183 8.18 -4.99 4.91
C TYR A 183 8.66 -3.59 4.50
N ARG A 184 9.89 -3.21 4.90
CA ARG A 184 10.41 -1.83 4.73
C ARG A 184 9.40 -0.75 5.12
N HIS A 185 8.66 -1.02 6.23
CA HIS A 185 7.62 -0.16 6.80
C HIS A 185 6.33 -0.05 5.97
N TYR A 186 6.10 -0.91 4.97
CA TYR A 186 4.84 -0.93 4.24
C TYR A 186 3.66 -1.17 5.21
N PRO A 187 2.59 -0.34 5.17
CA PRO A 187 1.62 -0.31 6.27
C PRO A 187 0.49 -1.31 6.18
N LYS A 188 0.38 -2.09 5.10
CA LYS A 188 -0.78 -2.92 4.77
C LYS A 188 -0.39 -4.36 4.44
N SER A 189 -1.37 -5.24 4.33
CA SER A 189 -1.19 -6.69 4.12
C SER A 189 -1.19 -7.12 2.66
N VAL A 190 -1.50 -6.20 1.75
CA VAL A 190 -1.62 -6.40 0.30
C VAL A 190 -1.30 -5.10 -0.41
N CYS A 191 -0.83 -5.16 -1.66
CA CYS A 191 -0.81 -3.97 -2.51
C CYS A 191 -2.08 -3.93 -3.37
N THR A 192 -2.65 -2.73 -3.55
CA THR A 192 -3.82 -2.49 -4.41
C THR A 192 -3.54 -1.34 -5.35
N SER A 193 -3.34 -1.65 -6.63
CA SER A 193 -2.90 -0.69 -7.63
C SER A 193 -4.02 -0.43 -8.63
N ILE A 194 -4.57 0.80 -8.61
CA ILE A 194 -5.75 1.19 -9.38
C ILE A 194 -5.34 2.05 -10.58
N ASN A 195 -5.89 1.78 -11.74
CA ASN A 195 -5.78 2.57 -12.97
C ASN A 195 -4.33 2.92 -13.35
N GLU A 196 -3.88 4.17 -13.12
CA GLU A 196 -2.54 4.65 -13.42
C GLU A 196 -1.46 4.20 -12.41
N VAL A 197 -1.85 3.57 -11.30
CA VAL A 197 -0.89 2.97 -10.38
C VAL A 197 -0.33 1.70 -11.00
N ILE A 198 0.98 1.66 -11.16
CA ILE A 198 1.71 0.52 -11.76
C ILE A 198 1.80 -0.62 -10.74
N CYS A 199 2.29 -0.33 -9.53
CA CYS A 199 2.46 -1.29 -8.44
C CYS A 199 2.59 -0.58 -7.09
N HIS A 200 2.59 -1.36 -6.01
CA HIS A 200 2.78 -0.96 -4.62
C HIS A 200 1.77 0.07 -4.10
N GLY A 201 0.59 0.16 -4.71
CA GLY A 201 -0.47 1.01 -4.21
C GLY A 201 -0.88 0.63 -2.80
N ILE A 202 -0.93 1.62 -1.89
CA ILE A 202 -1.30 1.40 -0.49
C ILE A 202 -2.83 1.38 -0.37
N PRO A 203 -3.43 0.30 0.16
CA PRO A 203 -4.85 0.26 0.48
C PRO A 203 -5.30 1.43 1.36
N ASP A 204 -6.35 2.14 0.93
CA ASP A 204 -6.89 3.32 1.59
C ASP A 204 -8.44 3.34 1.60
N GLN A 205 -9.06 4.46 1.94
CA GLN A 205 -10.51 4.59 2.03
C GLN A 205 -11.19 4.92 0.69
N ARG A 206 -10.45 4.95 -0.43
CA ARG A 206 -11.02 5.16 -1.75
C ARG A 206 -11.93 3.99 -2.13
N LYS A 207 -13.15 4.31 -2.48
CA LYS A 207 -14.13 3.36 -3.03
C LYS A 207 -13.81 3.09 -4.50
N LEU A 208 -13.78 1.81 -4.88
CA LEU A 208 -13.71 1.43 -6.28
C LEU A 208 -14.94 1.94 -7.04
N GLN A 209 -14.72 2.38 -8.27
CA GLN A 209 -15.74 2.92 -9.15
C GLN A 209 -15.98 2.01 -10.34
N GLU A 210 -17.19 2.04 -10.89
CA GLU A 210 -17.49 1.41 -12.17
C GLU A 210 -16.50 1.90 -13.23
N GLY A 211 -15.88 0.98 -13.93
CA GLY A 211 -14.89 1.29 -14.96
C GLY A 211 -13.44 1.36 -14.47
N ASP A 212 -13.15 1.27 -13.15
CA ASP A 212 -11.78 1.10 -12.67
C ASP A 212 -11.22 -0.27 -13.10
N ILE A 213 -9.89 -0.35 -13.20
CA ILE A 213 -9.16 -1.61 -13.12
C ILE A 213 -8.34 -1.62 -11.83
N ILE A 214 -8.19 -2.77 -11.19
CA ILE A 214 -7.43 -2.91 -9.95
C ILE A 214 -6.52 -4.13 -10.02
N ASN A 215 -5.25 -3.95 -9.74
CA ASN A 215 -4.33 -5.05 -9.44
C ASN A 215 -4.38 -5.33 -7.93
N ILE A 216 -4.50 -6.59 -7.56
CA ILE A 216 -4.38 -7.08 -6.18
C ILE A 216 -3.15 -7.98 -6.15
N ASP A 217 -2.19 -7.62 -5.30
CA ASP A 217 -0.89 -8.26 -5.20
C ASP A 217 -0.74 -8.87 -3.81
N VAL A 218 -0.76 -10.20 -3.77
CA VAL A 218 -0.83 -11.01 -2.55
C VAL A 218 0.43 -11.83 -2.38
N THR A 219 1.15 -11.59 -1.30
CA THR A 219 2.28 -12.41 -0.88
C THR A 219 2.06 -12.96 0.52
N LEU A 220 2.17 -14.26 0.67
CA LEU A 220 2.09 -14.95 1.95
C LEU A 220 3.45 -15.47 2.40
N TYR A 221 3.69 -15.44 3.72
CA TYR A 221 4.80 -16.12 4.36
C TYR A 221 4.28 -17.27 5.22
N LYS A 222 4.70 -18.49 4.91
CA LYS A 222 4.34 -19.70 5.66
C LYS A 222 5.49 -20.70 5.67
N ASP A 223 5.69 -21.35 6.82
CA ASP A 223 6.72 -22.40 7.02
C ASP A 223 8.13 -21.97 6.60
N GLY A 224 8.42 -20.65 6.72
CA GLY A 224 9.71 -20.06 6.40
C GLY A 224 9.88 -19.63 4.94
N TYR A 225 8.82 -19.65 4.11
CA TYR A 225 8.87 -19.33 2.68
C TYR A 225 7.81 -18.31 2.28
N HIS A 226 8.14 -17.50 1.26
CA HIS A 226 7.22 -16.55 0.64
C HIS A 226 6.66 -17.10 -0.66
N GLY A 227 5.39 -16.82 -0.94
CA GLY A 227 4.74 -17.11 -2.22
C GLY A 227 3.99 -15.88 -2.69
N ASP A 228 4.26 -15.44 -3.89
CA ASP A 228 3.87 -14.15 -4.47
C ASP A 228 3.12 -14.31 -5.77
N LEU A 229 2.04 -13.54 -5.94
CA LEU A 229 1.28 -13.48 -7.19
C LEU A 229 0.36 -12.27 -7.20
N ASN A 230 0.09 -11.76 -8.40
CA ASN A 230 -0.89 -10.71 -8.58
C ASN A 230 -1.69 -10.86 -9.87
N GLU A 231 -2.87 -10.29 -9.89
CA GLU A 231 -3.71 -10.18 -11.08
C GLU A 231 -4.43 -8.83 -11.13
N THR A 232 -4.68 -8.35 -12.34
CA THR A 232 -5.48 -7.15 -12.59
C THR A 232 -6.90 -7.53 -12.99
N TYR A 233 -7.87 -6.96 -12.28
CA TYR A 233 -9.30 -7.23 -12.44
C TYR A 233 -10.08 -5.99 -12.88
N PRO A 234 -11.16 -6.16 -13.67
CA PRO A 234 -12.09 -5.06 -13.95
C PRO A 234 -13.01 -4.82 -12.76
N VAL A 235 -13.38 -3.56 -12.52
CA VAL A 235 -14.42 -3.17 -11.57
C VAL A 235 -15.69 -2.83 -12.37
N GLY A 236 -16.62 -3.79 -12.41
CA GLY A 236 -17.79 -3.69 -13.26
C GLY A 236 -17.43 -3.71 -14.75
N ARG A 237 -18.04 -2.84 -15.55
CA ARG A 237 -17.76 -2.74 -16.98
C ARG A 237 -16.64 -1.74 -17.25
N VAL A 238 -15.55 -2.20 -17.85
CA VAL A 238 -14.41 -1.37 -18.26
C VAL A 238 -14.41 -1.11 -19.77
N ASP A 239 -13.73 -0.05 -20.18
CA ASP A 239 -13.56 0.33 -21.58
C ASP A 239 -12.70 -0.68 -22.37
N GLU A 240 -12.72 -0.56 -23.70
CA GLU A 240 -12.02 -1.49 -24.61
C GLU A 240 -10.49 -1.40 -24.47
N ASP A 241 -9.96 -0.19 -24.21
CA ASP A 241 -8.52 0.01 -24.00
C ASP A 241 -8.05 -0.71 -22.73
N SER A 242 -8.82 -0.65 -21.66
CA SER A 242 -8.53 -1.37 -20.42
C SER A 242 -8.62 -2.89 -20.60
N GLN A 243 -9.62 -3.37 -21.33
CA GLN A 243 -9.72 -4.80 -21.66
C GLN A 243 -8.52 -5.27 -22.50
N ARG A 244 -8.11 -4.47 -23.49
CA ARG A 244 -6.92 -4.75 -24.32
C ARG A 244 -5.66 -4.77 -23.45
N LEU A 245 -5.50 -3.80 -22.56
CA LEU A 245 -4.36 -3.70 -21.63
C LEU A 245 -4.26 -4.95 -20.76
N MET A 246 -5.34 -5.33 -20.06
CA MET A 246 -5.36 -6.51 -19.19
C MET A 246 -5.06 -7.80 -19.97
N ARG A 247 -5.70 -8.01 -21.15
CA ARG A 247 -5.40 -9.16 -22.01
C ARG A 247 -3.95 -9.17 -22.47
N THR A 248 -3.37 -8.00 -22.75
CA THR A 248 -1.96 -7.89 -23.18
C THR A 248 -1.02 -8.25 -22.04
N ALA A 249 -1.24 -7.73 -20.82
CA ALA A 249 -0.42 -8.04 -19.65
C ALA A 249 -0.48 -9.54 -19.32
N HIS A 250 -1.67 -10.12 -19.28
CA HIS A 250 -1.85 -11.55 -19.07
C HIS A 250 -1.13 -12.39 -20.14
N LYS A 251 -1.25 -12.01 -21.42
CA LYS A 251 -0.54 -12.69 -22.52
C LYS A 251 0.97 -12.56 -22.37
N CYS A 252 1.49 -11.40 -21.99
CA CYS A 252 2.92 -11.18 -21.76
C CYS A 252 3.47 -12.15 -20.71
N LEU A 253 2.79 -12.33 -19.59
CA LEU A 253 3.16 -13.28 -18.55
C LEU A 253 3.18 -14.70 -19.09
N HIS A 254 2.07 -15.18 -19.64
CA HIS A 254 1.93 -16.59 -20.04
C HIS A 254 2.85 -16.98 -21.21
N GLU A 255 3.12 -16.08 -22.16
CA GLU A 255 4.10 -16.37 -23.21
C GLU A 255 5.54 -16.40 -22.67
N ALA A 256 5.86 -15.60 -21.66
CA ALA A 256 7.14 -15.67 -20.97
C ALA A 256 7.31 -16.97 -20.18
N ILE A 257 6.27 -17.42 -19.47
CA ILE A 257 6.28 -18.68 -18.70
C ILE A 257 6.62 -19.87 -19.60
N LYS A 258 6.13 -19.92 -20.86
CA LYS A 258 6.43 -21.01 -21.81
C LYS A 258 7.91 -21.17 -22.15
N LEU A 259 8.71 -20.12 -21.94
CA LEU A 259 10.15 -20.16 -22.17
C LEU A 259 10.93 -20.72 -20.97
N CYS A 260 10.29 -20.85 -19.81
CA CYS A 260 10.96 -21.25 -18.58
C CYS A 260 11.30 -22.73 -18.63
N LYS A 261 12.60 -23.00 -18.64
CA LYS A 261 13.18 -24.36 -18.56
C LYS A 261 14.65 -24.28 -18.14
N PRO A 262 15.24 -25.35 -17.63
CA PRO A 262 16.67 -25.37 -17.32
C PRO A 262 17.51 -24.96 -18.55
N GLY A 263 18.46 -24.03 -18.33
CA GLY A 263 19.32 -23.48 -19.36
C GLY A 263 18.79 -22.19 -20.05
N ALA A 264 17.51 -21.85 -19.90
CA ALA A 264 16.99 -20.59 -20.41
C ALA A 264 17.61 -19.38 -19.69
N LEU A 265 17.83 -18.29 -20.40
CA LEU A 265 18.41 -17.07 -19.86
C LEU A 265 17.28 -16.16 -19.33
N PHE A 266 17.41 -15.64 -18.10
CA PHE A 266 16.44 -14.69 -17.54
C PHE A 266 16.23 -13.48 -18.43
N ARG A 267 17.30 -12.94 -19.03
CA ARG A 267 17.21 -11.79 -19.96
C ARG A 267 16.39 -12.02 -21.22
N ASP A 268 16.12 -13.27 -21.59
CA ASP A 268 15.42 -13.60 -22.84
C ASP A 268 13.88 -13.46 -22.70
N LEU A 269 13.35 -13.46 -21.48
CA LEU A 269 11.92 -13.26 -21.22
C LEU A 269 11.43 -11.92 -21.77
N GLY A 270 12.19 -10.85 -21.58
CA GLY A 270 11.87 -9.53 -22.11
C GLY A 270 11.84 -9.46 -23.63
N LYS A 271 12.56 -10.34 -24.34
CA LYS A 271 12.50 -10.42 -25.80
C LYS A 271 11.16 -10.91 -26.31
N THR A 272 10.43 -11.66 -25.50
CA THR A 272 9.07 -12.13 -25.80
C THR A 272 8.02 -11.14 -25.34
N ILE A 273 8.17 -10.59 -24.14
CA ILE A 273 7.22 -9.67 -23.51
C ILE A 273 7.10 -8.36 -24.30
N GLU A 274 8.22 -7.66 -24.55
CA GLU A 274 8.16 -6.30 -25.12
C GLU A 274 7.56 -6.25 -26.54
N PRO A 275 7.82 -7.17 -27.47
CA PRO A 275 7.11 -7.19 -28.75
C PRO A 275 5.60 -7.39 -28.62
N ILE A 276 5.14 -8.25 -27.70
CA ILE A 276 3.71 -8.46 -27.45
C ILE A 276 3.05 -7.17 -26.98
N ALA A 277 3.65 -6.51 -25.98
CA ALA A 277 3.15 -5.23 -25.49
C ALA A 277 3.07 -4.19 -26.61
N ARG A 278 4.15 -4.02 -27.38
CA ARG A 278 4.24 -3.03 -28.45
C ARG A 278 3.23 -3.28 -29.58
N GLN A 279 3.01 -4.53 -29.99
CA GLN A 279 2.01 -4.91 -31.01
C GLN A 279 0.59 -4.54 -30.59
N ASN A 280 0.33 -4.44 -29.28
CA ASN A 280 -0.96 -4.06 -28.73
C ASN A 280 -1.01 -2.58 -28.31
N GLY A 281 -0.06 -1.74 -28.75
CA GLY A 281 -0.04 -0.31 -28.45
C GLY A 281 0.31 0.00 -26.99
N CYS A 282 1.02 -0.91 -26.30
CA CYS A 282 1.42 -0.80 -24.90
C CYS A 282 2.95 -0.72 -24.76
N SER A 283 3.42 -0.30 -23.60
CA SER A 283 4.84 -0.30 -23.22
C SER A 283 5.09 -1.17 -21.98
N VAL A 284 6.35 -1.52 -21.76
CA VAL A 284 6.79 -2.35 -20.62
C VAL A 284 7.58 -1.50 -19.65
N VAL A 285 7.18 -1.50 -18.39
CA VAL A 285 7.92 -0.82 -17.30
C VAL A 285 9.32 -1.41 -17.15
N ARG A 286 10.32 -0.56 -16.91
CA ARG A 286 11.74 -0.96 -16.86
C ARG A 286 12.37 -0.84 -15.48
N THR A 287 11.76 -0.08 -14.61
CA THR A 287 12.28 0.22 -13.27
C THR A 287 12.14 -0.96 -12.33
N TYR A 288 11.07 -1.73 -12.48
CA TYR A 288 10.80 -2.94 -11.72
C TYR A 288 11.07 -4.20 -12.54
N CYS A 289 11.36 -5.28 -11.86
CA CYS A 289 11.62 -6.59 -12.45
C CYS A 289 11.11 -7.71 -11.53
N GLY A 290 10.87 -8.87 -12.06
CA GLY A 290 10.70 -10.08 -11.29
C GLY A 290 11.96 -10.41 -10.49
N HIS A 291 11.82 -11.23 -9.48
CA HIS A 291 12.87 -11.49 -8.50
C HIS A 291 12.87 -12.96 -8.05
N GLY A 292 13.99 -13.39 -7.50
CA GLY A 292 14.04 -14.64 -6.76
C GLY A 292 13.19 -14.54 -5.50
N ILE A 293 12.51 -15.62 -5.14
CA ILE A 293 11.65 -15.70 -3.97
C ILE A 293 11.78 -17.09 -3.33
N ASN A 294 11.96 -17.15 -2.02
CA ASN A 294 12.08 -18.41 -1.27
C ASN A 294 11.93 -18.14 0.24
N ASP A 295 12.97 -18.41 1.06
CA ASP A 295 13.06 -17.97 2.46
C ASP A 295 13.27 -16.45 2.57
N LEU A 296 13.56 -15.78 1.47
CA LEU A 296 13.60 -14.33 1.32
C LEU A 296 12.48 -13.86 0.40
N PHE A 297 11.91 -12.70 0.69
CA PHE A 297 10.86 -12.10 -0.12
C PHE A 297 11.43 -11.67 -1.48
N HIS A 298 12.50 -10.88 -1.48
CA HIS A 298 13.19 -10.44 -2.69
C HIS A 298 14.66 -10.87 -2.67
N THR A 299 15.08 -11.60 -3.69
CA THR A 299 16.48 -12.06 -3.83
C THR A 299 16.83 -12.25 -5.31
N ALA A 300 18.05 -12.69 -5.59
CA ALA A 300 18.43 -13.09 -6.94
C ALA A 300 17.66 -14.35 -7.40
N PRO A 301 17.32 -14.44 -8.71
CA PRO A 301 17.75 -13.60 -9.83
C PRO A 301 16.86 -12.36 -10.04
N ASN A 302 17.37 -11.36 -10.77
CA ASN A 302 16.53 -10.30 -11.34
C ASN A 302 15.99 -10.75 -12.71
N VAL A 303 14.71 -10.53 -12.95
CA VAL A 303 13.97 -10.97 -14.14
C VAL A 303 13.35 -9.76 -14.87
N PRO A 304 14.13 -8.98 -15.63
CA PRO A 304 13.60 -7.84 -16.38
C PRO A 304 12.65 -8.26 -17.49
N HIS A 305 11.57 -7.48 -17.68
CA HIS A 305 10.49 -7.77 -18.62
C HIS A 305 10.63 -7.06 -19.98
N TYR A 306 11.62 -6.19 -20.15
CA TYR A 306 11.88 -5.47 -21.40
C TYR A 306 13.05 -6.08 -22.19
N ALA A 307 13.04 -5.90 -23.52
CA ALA A 307 14.07 -6.43 -24.39
C ALA A 307 15.41 -5.68 -24.23
N LYS A 308 16.51 -6.33 -24.66
CA LYS A 308 17.87 -5.79 -24.60
C LYS A 308 18.36 -5.43 -23.18
N ASN A 309 17.75 -6.04 -22.15
CA ASN A 309 18.26 -5.95 -20.79
C ASN A 309 19.59 -6.73 -20.62
N LYS A 310 20.28 -6.45 -19.52
CA LYS A 310 21.62 -7.02 -19.23
C LYS A 310 21.56 -8.05 -18.08
N ALA A 311 20.38 -8.60 -17.75
CA ALA A 311 20.28 -9.58 -16.69
C ALA A 311 21.18 -10.80 -16.96
N VAL A 312 21.82 -11.26 -15.93
CA VAL A 312 22.75 -12.39 -15.96
C VAL A 312 22.09 -13.63 -15.36
N GLY A 313 22.60 -14.79 -15.72
CA GLY A 313 22.19 -16.07 -15.17
C GLY A 313 21.25 -16.87 -16.07
N THR A 314 21.24 -18.17 -15.78
CA THR A 314 20.41 -19.18 -16.44
C THR A 314 19.51 -19.84 -15.42
N MET A 315 18.31 -20.21 -15.85
CA MET A 315 17.36 -20.99 -15.05
C MET A 315 17.93 -22.38 -14.77
N LYS A 316 17.78 -22.85 -13.56
CA LYS A 316 18.14 -24.22 -13.14
C LYS A 316 16.97 -24.82 -12.38
N ALA A 317 16.77 -26.13 -12.52
CA ALA A 317 15.76 -26.85 -11.76
C ALA A 317 15.95 -26.60 -10.24
N GLY A 318 14.88 -26.33 -9.53
CA GLY A 318 14.88 -25.99 -8.11
C GLY A 318 15.11 -24.52 -7.78
N MET A 319 15.26 -23.63 -8.77
CA MET A 319 15.19 -22.17 -8.57
C MET A 319 13.74 -21.72 -8.49
N THR A 320 13.48 -20.75 -7.61
CA THR A 320 12.18 -20.08 -7.53
C THR A 320 12.33 -18.58 -7.82
N PHE A 321 11.43 -18.02 -8.64
CA PHE A 321 11.46 -16.62 -9.05
C PHE A 321 10.09 -16.17 -9.55
N THR A 322 9.84 -14.86 -9.57
CA THR A 322 8.62 -14.29 -10.14
C THR A 322 8.82 -13.87 -11.59
N ILE A 323 7.73 -13.85 -12.34
CA ILE A 323 7.58 -13.14 -13.61
C ILE A 323 6.33 -12.27 -13.46
N GLU A 324 6.49 -10.96 -13.59
CA GLU A 324 5.49 -9.97 -13.19
C GLU A 324 5.46 -8.74 -14.13
N PRO A 325 5.25 -8.90 -15.43
CA PRO A 325 5.34 -7.81 -16.38
C PRO A 325 4.29 -6.72 -16.11
N MET A 326 4.76 -5.50 -15.83
CA MET A 326 3.94 -4.30 -15.69
C MET A 326 3.81 -3.64 -17.07
N ILE A 327 2.58 -3.56 -17.57
CA ILE A 327 2.27 -3.10 -18.93
C ILE A 327 1.44 -1.81 -18.85
N ASN A 328 1.89 -0.77 -19.55
CA ASN A 328 1.25 0.55 -19.58
C ASN A 328 0.59 0.82 -20.93
N LEU A 329 -0.57 1.49 -20.93
CA LEU A 329 -1.19 2.03 -22.16
C LEU A 329 -0.41 3.19 -22.77
N GLY A 330 0.48 3.81 -22.00
CA GLY A 330 1.26 4.97 -22.41
C GLY A 330 2.76 4.75 -22.31
N HIS A 331 3.44 5.71 -21.70
CA HIS A 331 4.88 5.69 -21.52
C HIS A 331 5.28 4.60 -20.51
N TRP A 332 6.49 4.04 -20.67
CA TRP A 332 7.01 2.97 -19.81
C TRP A 332 7.54 3.47 -18.46
N ASP A 333 7.81 4.76 -18.33
CA ASP A 333 8.43 5.37 -17.15
C ASP A 333 7.42 5.69 -16.06
N LEU A 334 7.89 5.92 -14.85
CA LEU A 334 7.06 6.06 -13.67
C LEU A 334 7.47 7.25 -12.80
N GLU A 335 6.57 7.64 -11.91
CA GLU A 335 6.79 8.60 -10.84
C GLU A 335 6.31 8.01 -9.51
N HIS A 336 7.04 8.30 -8.43
CA HIS A 336 6.68 7.86 -7.08
C HIS A 336 5.83 8.89 -6.36
N TRP A 337 4.83 8.40 -5.64
CA TRP A 337 4.11 9.24 -4.69
C TRP A 337 4.96 9.50 -3.43
N PRO A 338 4.65 10.57 -2.67
CA PRO A 338 5.38 10.90 -1.44
C PRO A 338 5.17 9.92 -0.28
N ASP A 339 4.46 8.82 -0.49
CA ASP A 339 4.30 7.72 0.48
C ASP A 339 5.45 6.70 0.43
N ASP A 340 6.48 6.95 -0.39
CA ASP A 340 7.66 6.10 -0.62
C ASP A 340 7.36 4.74 -1.27
N TRP A 341 6.10 4.45 -1.67
CA TRP A 341 5.69 3.16 -2.21
C TRP A 341 4.96 3.24 -3.54
N THR A 342 3.87 4.02 -3.58
CA THR A 342 2.98 4.04 -4.75
C THR A 342 3.72 4.55 -5.99
N SER A 343 3.74 3.73 -7.03
CA SER A 343 4.37 4.05 -8.32
C SER A 343 3.30 4.23 -9.38
N THR A 344 3.29 5.37 -10.05
CA THR A 344 2.30 5.71 -11.09
C THR A 344 2.96 5.93 -12.43
N THR A 345 2.19 5.78 -13.52
CA THR A 345 2.64 6.15 -14.86
C THR A 345 2.86 7.66 -14.95
N ILE A 346 3.91 8.11 -15.65
CA ILE A 346 4.23 9.55 -15.78
C ILE A 346 3.20 10.33 -16.61
N ASP A 347 2.38 9.64 -17.41
CA ASP A 347 1.37 10.24 -18.30
C ASP A 347 -0.07 10.01 -17.83
N GLY A 348 -0.27 9.45 -16.63
CA GLY A 348 -1.58 9.20 -16.04
C GLY A 348 -2.42 8.12 -16.77
N LYS A 349 -1.86 7.40 -17.72
CA LYS A 349 -2.54 6.30 -18.40
C LYS A 349 -2.49 5.04 -17.59
N ARG A 350 -3.45 4.13 -17.82
CA ARG A 350 -3.61 2.90 -17.04
C ARG A 350 -2.43 1.94 -17.20
N SER A 351 -2.16 1.20 -16.12
CA SER A 351 -1.23 0.08 -16.06
C SER A 351 -1.95 -1.20 -15.64
N ALA A 352 -1.46 -2.35 -16.09
CA ALA A 352 -1.92 -3.66 -15.64
C ALA A 352 -0.73 -4.60 -15.45
N GLN A 353 -0.84 -5.47 -14.46
CA GLN A 353 0.17 -6.45 -14.10
C GLN A 353 -0.50 -7.81 -13.86
N PHE A 354 0.21 -8.87 -14.19
CA PHE A 354 -0.07 -10.26 -13.80
C PHE A 354 1.23 -10.91 -13.41
N GLU A 355 1.22 -11.68 -12.34
CA GLU A 355 2.40 -12.28 -11.75
C GLU A 355 2.15 -13.71 -11.30
N GLU A 356 3.18 -14.53 -11.46
CA GLU A 356 3.26 -15.88 -10.92
C GLU A 356 4.63 -16.15 -10.32
N THR A 357 4.65 -16.87 -9.20
CA THR A 357 5.86 -17.52 -8.68
C THR A 357 6.08 -18.84 -9.42
N LEU A 358 7.26 -19.02 -9.95
CA LEU A 358 7.68 -20.17 -10.77
C LEU A 358 8.75 -20.99 -10.08
N LEU A 359 8.74 -22.29 -10.33
CA LEU A 359 9.72 -23.28 -9.92
C LEU A 359 10.33 -23.98 -11.12
#